data_20dbd12a6aed4b1b56211d30653fd75b
#
_entry.id   20dbd12a6aed4b1b56211d30653fd75b
#
_cell.length_a   1.000
_cell.length_b   1.000
_cell.length_c   1.000
_cell.angle_alpha   90.00
_cell.angle_beta   90.00
_cell.angle_gamma   90.00
#
_symmetry.space_group_name_H-M   'P 1'
#
loop_
_entity.id
_entity.type
_entity.pdbx_description
1 polymer ?
#
loop_
_entity_poly.entity_id
_entity_poly.type
_entity_poly.pdbx_seq_one_letter_code
_entity_poly.pdbx_strand_id
1 'polypeptide(L)' 'MDNMNITAASYTANVFEGVSENTSIKATIDGIEMSVPLDPANRHYAEIMRQVDAGDLVILDAE' A
#
# COMPACT_ATOMS: atom_id res chain seq x y z
N MET A 1 18.71 0.57 -10.21
CA MET A 1 17.27 0.53 -10.31
C MET A 1 16.68 -0.24 -9.14
N ASP A 2 15.85 0.43 -8.40
CA ASP A 2 15.32 -0.16 -7.17
C ASP A 2 14.10 -1.01 -7.46
N ASN A 3 14.31 -2.31 -7.52
CA ASN A 3 13.19 -3.24 -7.62
C ASN A 3 12.73 -3.57 -6.21
N MET A 4 11.64 -2.98 -5.82
CA MET A 4 11.02 -3.34 -4.55
C MET A 4 10.25 -4.64 -4.73
N ASN A 5 10.59 -5.62 -3.93
CA ASN A 5 9.88 -6.89 -3.94
C ASN A 5 8.70 -6.81 -2.97
N ILE A 6 7.57 -6.38 -3.49
CA ILE A 6 6.36 -6.22 -2.68
C ILE A 6 5.57 -7.52 -2.74
N THR A 7 5.50 -8.21 -1.62
CA THR A 7 4.84 -9.53 -1.55
C THR A 7 3.41 -9.44 -1.04
N ALA A 8 3.08 -8.38 -0.32
CA ALA A 8 1.73 -8.18 0.20
C ALA A 8 1.46 -6.69 0.37
N ALA A 9 0.23 -6.29 0.15
CA ALA A 9 -0.21 -4.93 0.39
C ALA A 9 -1.69 -4.93 0.77
N SER A 10 -2.04 -4.10 1.73
CA SER A 10 -3.43 -3.93 2.15
C SER A 10 -3.64 -2.52 2.64
N TYR A 11 -4.85 -2.00 2.45
CA TYR A 11 -5.20 -0.69 2.97
C TYR A 11 -5.37 -0.75 4.47
N THR A 12 -4.94 0.32 5.15
CA THR A 12 -5.21 0.52 6.56
C THR A 12 -6.29 1.59 6.67
N ALA A 13 -7.36 1.27 7.35
CA ALA A 13 -8.48 2.18 7.50
C ALA A 13 -8.63 2.62 8.93
N ASN A 14 -9.03 3.89 9.11
CA ASN A 14 -9.49 4.42 10.38
C ASN A 14 -11.00 4.51 10.33
N VAL A 15 -11.64 4.09 11.41
CA VAL A 15 -13.08 4.26 11.58
C VAL A 15 -13.31 5.39 12.57
N PHE A 16 -14.00 6.42 12.11
CA PHE A 16 -14.28 7.60 12.91
C PHE A 16 -15.74 8.02 12.65
N GLU A 17 -16.51 8.08 13.70
CA GLU A 17 -17.94 8.44 13.65
C GLU A 17 -18.71 7.60 12.64
N GLY A 18 -18.38 6.31 12.55
CA GLY A 18 -19.06 5.40 11.63
C GLY A 18 -18.58 5.48 10.18
N VAL A 19 -17.57 6.32 9.92
CA VAL A 19 -16.99 6.45 8.58
C VAL A 19 -15.65 5.73 8.55
N SER A 20 -15.50 4.84 7.58
CA SER A 20 -14.24 4.12 7.36
C SER A 20 -13.47 4.82 6.23
N GLU A 21 -12.22 5.18 6.50
CA GLU A 21 -11.40 5.92 5.55
C GLU A 21 -10.02 5.29 5.46
N ASN A 22 -9.56 5.03 4.23
CA ASN A 22 -8.22 4.50 4.04
C ASN A 22 -7.20 5.59 4.32
N THR A 23 -6.26 5.31 5.22
CA THR A 23 -5.26 6.29 5.65
C THR A 23 -3.86 5.96 5.18
N SER A 24 -3.58 4.69 4.93
CA SER A 24 -2.26 4.25 4.47
C SER A 24 -2.36 2.85 3.89
N ILE A 25 -1.24 2.36 3.38
CA ILE A 25 -1.12 1.00 2.89
C ILE A 25 -0.10 0.28 3.76
N LYS A 26 -0.45 -0.88 4.25
CA LYS A 26 0.47 -1.75 4.96
C LYS A 26 1.04 -2.72 3.94
N ALA A 27 2.31 -2.61 3.67
CA ALA A 27 2.95 -3.41 2.63
C ALA A 27 4.15 -4.17 3.17
N THR A 28 4.35 -5.38 2.67
CA THR A 28 5.57 -6.14 2.95
C THR A 28 6.49 -5.98 1.75
N ILE A 29 7.57 -5.24 1.96
CA ILE A 29 8.54 -4.91 0.92
C ILE A 29 9.88 -5.51 1.33
N ASP A 30 10.44 -6.34 0.47
CA ASP A 30 11.71 -7.04 0.72
C ASP A 30 11.70 -7.81 2.05
N GLY A 31 10.55 -8.36 2.41
CA GLY A 31 10.39 -9.12 3.64
C GLY A 31 10.16 -8.27 4.89
N ILE A 32 10.05 -6.96 4.73
CA ILE A 32 9.85 -6.03 5.85
C ILE A 32 8.47 -5.40 5.72
N GLU A 33 7.67 -5.54 6.77
CA GLU A 33 6.36 -4.92 6.81
C GLU A 33 6.49 -3.45 7.19
N MET A 34 5.87 -2.58 6.40
CA MET A 34 5.94 -1.14 6.64
C MET A 34 4.64 -0.46 6.25
N SER A 35 4.38 0.68 6.85
CA SER A 35 3.25 1.53 6.49
C SER A 35 3.68 2.52 5.41
N VAL A 36 2.88 2.62 4.37
CA VAL A 36 3.14 3.53 3.24
C VAL A 36 2.01 4.54 3.17
N PRO A 37 2.31 5.83 3.26
CA PRO A 37 1.25 6.85 3.16
C PRO A 37 0.66 6.91 1.77
N LEU A 38 -0.59 7.35 1.68
CA LEU A 38 -1.29 7.52 0.41
C LEU A 38 -0.87 8.84 -0.24
N ASP A 39 0.40 8.97 -0.52
CA ASP A 39 0.99 10.18 -1.06
C ASP A 39 1.71 9.87 -2.38
N PRO A 40 1.23 10.41 -3.51
CA PRO A 40 1.84 10.12 -4.81
C PRO A 40 3.30 10.61 -4.91
N ALA A 41 3.73 11.49 -4.03
CA ALA A 41 5.14 11.89 -3.97
C ALA A 41 6.01 10.88 -3.24
N ASN A 42 5.41 9.92 -2.53
CA ASN A 42 6.16 8.88 -1.82
C ASN A 42 6.56 7.78 -2.80
N ARG A 43 7.85 7.45 -2.84
CA ARG A 43 8.39 6.47 -3.79
C ARG A 43 7.81 5.07 -3.59
N HIS A 44 7.55 4.69 -2.35
CA HIS A 44 6.96 3.37 -2.06
C HIS A 44 5.53 3.29 -2.56
N TYR A 45 4.77 4.35 -2.34
CA TYR A 45 3.40 4.42 -2.82
C TYR A 45 3.35 4.40 -4.36
N ALA A 46 4.22 5.18 -4.99
CA ALA A 46 4.28 5.23 -6.45
C ALA A 46 4.62 3.84 -7.04
N GLU A 47 5.55 3.13 -6.42
CA GLU A 47 5.93 1.78 -6.87
C GLU A 47 4.79 0.79 -6.67
N ILE A 48 4.09 0.87 -5.54
CA ILE A 48 2.93 0.02 -5.27
C ILE A 48 1.88 0.24 -6.35
N MET A 49 1.56 1.48 -6.64
CA MET A 49 0.56 1.81 -7.67
C MET A 49 1.00 1.34 -9.06
N ARG A 50 2.28 1.47 -9.36
CA ARG A 50 2.82 1.00 -10.63
C ARG A 50 2.63 -0.50 -10.79
N GLN A 51 2.91 -1.27 -9.76
CA GLN A 51 2.76 -2.72 -9.80
C GLN A 51 1.30 -3.15 -9.85
N VAL A 52 0.44 -2.42 -9.17
CA VAL A 52 -1.01 -2.68 -9.24
C VAL A 52 -1.52 -2.42 -10.65
N ASP A 53 -1.09 -1.33 -11.26
CA ASP A 53 -1.50 -0.96 -12.61
C ASP A 53 -0.98 -1.98 -13.64
N ALA A 54 0.19 -2.53 -13.40
CA ALA A 54 0.77 -3.57 -14.24
C ALA A 54 0.13 -4.95 -14.05
N GLY A 55 -0.69 -5.11 -13.01
CA GLY A 55 -1.33 -6.38 -12.70
C GLY A 55 -0.45 -7.34 -11.89
N ASP A 56 0.68 -6.86 -11.40
CA ASP A 56 1.62 -7.68 -10.63
C ASP A 56 1.31 -7.70 -9.13
N LEU A 57 0.48 -6.77 -8.66
CA LEU A 57 0.18 -6.63 -7.25
C LEU A 57 -1.30 -6.30 -7.07
N VAL A 58 -1.89 -6.84 -6.02
CA VAL A 58 -3.26 -6.51 -5.63
C VAL A 58 -3.21 -5.96 -4.22
N ILE A 59 -3.85 -4.80 -4.02
CA ILE A 59 -4.00 -4.22 -2.68
C ILE A 59 -5.32 -4.71 -2.10
N LEU A 60 -5.23 -5.41 -0.98
CA LEU A 60 -6.41 -5.91 -0.30
C LEU A 60 -7.15 -4.78 0.40
N ASP A 61 -8.47 -4.89 0.47
CA ASP A 61 -9.28 -3.92 1.18
C ASP A 61 -8.99 -3.97 2.68
N ALA A 62 -9.17 -2.83 3.33
CA ALA A 62 -9.05 -2.76 4.78
C ALA A 62 -10.15 -3.57 5.44
N GLU A 63 -9.82 -4.22 6.55
CA GLU A 63 -10.79 -4.96 7.34
C GLU A 63 -11.49 -4.09 8.37
#